data_1af18bf457133fcf889dbe14ce49ae8a
#
_entry.id   1af18bf457133fcf889dbe14ce49ae8a
#
_cell.length_a   1.000
_cell.length_b   1.000
_cell.length_c   1.000
_cell.angle_alpha   90.00
_cell.angle_beta   90.00
_cell.angle_gamma   90.00
#
_symmetry.space_group_name_H-M   'P 1'
#
loop_
_entity.id
_entity.type
_entity.pdbx_description
1 polymer ?
#
loop_
_entity_poly.entity_id
_entity_poly.type
_entity_poly.pdbx_seq_one_letter_code
_entity_poly.pdbx_strand_id
1 'polypeptide(L)'
;MKLQQLAEEKVGVLIVFTLLVVSVGLLIEAVPLFFTKAVTEPAPGVKPYNALQVAGRDIYVREGCYNCHSQMIRPFRAETERYGHYSVAGESVYDHPFQWGSKRTGPDLARVGGRYSDEWHRIHLLNPRDVVPESNMPAFPWLARNKVDAEATVAHIKALRKVGTPYSDEEIAKAPEMLANKSELDAVIAYLQGLGLALKNVR
;
A
#
# COMPACT_ATOMS: atom_id res chain seq x y z
N MET A 1 0.56 -50.66 -14.38
CA MET A 1 1.36 -49.64 -13.68
C MET A 1 0.44 -48.98 -12.70
N LYS A 2 0.80 -48.88 -11.42
CA LYS A 2 -0.03 -48.17 -10.44
C LYS A 2 0.07 -46.66 -10.73
N LEU A 3 -0.99 -45.89 -10.51
CA LEU A 3 -1.05 -44.43 -10.78
C LEU A 3 0.09 -43.67 -10.11
N GLN A 4 0.43 -44.06 -8.89
CA GLN A 4 1.55 -43.50 -8.12
C GLN A 4 2.89 -43.70 -8.88
N GLN A 5 3.18 -44.90 -9.33
CA GLN A 5 4.41 -45.21 -10.08
C GLN A 5 4.48 -44.40 -11.39
N LEU A 6 3.34 -44.20 -12.08
CA LEU A 6 3.29 -43.35 -13.27
C LEU A 6 3.64 -41.89 -12.97
N ALA A 7 3.17 -41.36 -11.84
CA ALA A 7 3.47 -40.01 -11.42
C ALA A 7 4.94 -39.82 -10.97
N GLU A 8 5.53 -40.83 -10.33
CA GLU A 8 6.93 -40.79 -9.91
C GLU A 8 7.91 -40.98 -11.09
N GLU A 9 7.58 -41.77 -12.07
CA GLU A 9 8.46 -42.06 -13.22
C GLU A 9 8.31 -41.05 -14.37
N LYS A 10 7.16 -40.36 -14.48
CA LYS A 10 6.84 -39.44 -15.58
C LYS A 10 6.67 -38.03 -15.06
N VAL A 11 7.72 -37.19 -15.16
CA VAL A 11 7.71 -35.79 -14.73
C VAL A 11 6.51 -35.01 -15.25
N GLY A 12 6.12 -35.21 -16.52
CA GLY A 12 4.93 -34.54 -17.08
C GLY A 12 3.63 -34.90 -16.36
N VAL A 13 3.46 -36.17 -15.96
CA VAL A 13 2.29 -36.61 -15.18
C VAL A 13 2.31 -36.01 -13.76
N LEU A 14 3.46 -35.98 -13.13
CA LEU A 14 3.65 -35.35 -11.83
C LEU A 14 3.26 -33.87 -11.87
N ILE A 15 3.76 -33.12 -12.87
CA ILE A 15 3.43 -31.69 -13.05
C ILE A 15 1.94 -31.49 -13.21
N VAL A 16 1.28 -32.28 -14.08
CA VAL A 16 -0.17 -32.16 -14.30
C VAL A 16 -0.96 -32.43 -13.02
N PHE A 17 -0.63 -33.48 -12.28
CA PHE A 17 -1.32 -33.76 -11.02
C PHE A 17 -1.07 -32.69 -9.96
N THR A 18 0.15 -32.18 -9.86
CA THR A 18 0.47 -31.10 -8.96
C THR A 18 -0.36 -29.83 -9.29
N LEU A 19 -0.40 -29.47 -10.58
CA LEU A 19 -1.19 -28.30 -11.02
C LEU A 19 -2.68 -28.47 -10.76
N LEU A 20 -3.23 -29.66 -10.97
CA LEU A 20 -4.64 -29.95 -10.70
C LEU A 20 -4.96 -29.81 -9.21
N VAL A 21 -4.16 -30.38 -8.31
CA VAL A 21 -4.40 -30.32 -6.87
C VAL A 21 -4.24 -28.88 -6.35
N VAL A 22 -3.18 -28.19 -6.78
CA VAL A 22 -2.94 -26.78 -6.41
C VAL A 22 -4.06 -25.89 -6.92
N SER A 23 -4.54 -26.09 -8.17
CA SER A 23 -5.64 -25.32 -8.74
C SER A 23 -6.94 -25.51 -7.97
N VAL A 24 -7.27 -26.75 -7.56
CA VAL A 24 -8.46 -27.01 -6.74
C VAL A 24 -8.38 -26.30 -5.40
N GLY A 25 -7.24 -26.40 -4.69
CA GLY A 25 -7.02 -25.70 -3.42
C GLY A 25 -7.14 -24.17 -3.58
N LEU A 26 -6.49 -23.61 -4.60
CA LEU A 26 -6.56 -22.19 -4.92
C LEU A 26 -8.00 -21.72 -5.18
N LEU A 27 -8.77 -22.47 -5.98
CA LEU A 27 -10.16 -22.12 -6.29
C LEU A 27 -11.05 -22.16 -5.05
N ILE A 28 -10.88 -23.15 -4.17
CA ILE A 28 -11.66 -23.27 -2.93
C ILE A 28 -11.41 -22.06 -2.01
N GLU A 29 -10.20 -21.55 -1.94
CA GLU A 29 -9.86 -20.41 -1.08
C GLU A 29 -10.10 -19.06 -1.76
N ALA A 30 -9.72 -18.90 -3.04
CA ALA A 30 -9.80 -17.61 -3.72
C ALA A 30 -11.22 -17.24 -4.17
N VAL A 31 -11.99 -18.20 -4.69
CA VAL A 31 -13.31 -17.91 -5.25
C VAL A 31 -14.29 -17.30 -4.23
N PRO A 32 -14.41 -17.79 -2.99
CA PRO A 32 -15.30 -17.19 -2.00
C PRO A 32 -14.96 -15.72 -1.66
N LEU A 33 -13.67 -15.33 -1.76
CA LEU A 33 -13.26 -13.97 -1.45
C LEU A 33 -13.84 -12.94 -2.42
N PHE A 34 -14.09 -13.32 -3.68
CA PHE A 34 -14.72 -12.44 -4.66
C PHE A 34 -16.18 -12.10 -4.33
N PHE A 35 -16.83 -12.89 -3.49
CA PHE A 35 -18.22 -12.70 -3.05
C PHE A 35 -18.32 -12.15 -1.63
N THR A 36 -17.20 -11.97 -0.95
CA THR A 36 -17.16 -11.46 0.43
C THR A 36 -17.04 -9.95 0.43
N LYS A 37 -18.13 -9.24 0.75
CA LYS A 37 -18.19 -7.75 0.76
C LYS A 37 -17.08 -7.12 1.61
N ALA A 38 -16.74 -7.72 2.74
CA ALA A 38 -15.70 -7.22 3.64
C ALA A 38 -14.31 -7.09 2.97
N VAL A 39 -14.05 -7.81 1.87
CA VAL A 39 -12.77 -7.76 1.15
C VAL A 39 -12.89 -7.11 -0.23
N THR A 40 -14.09 -6.95 -0.77
CA THR A 40 -14.35 -6.40 -2.11
C THR A 40 -14.87 -4.96 -2.08
N GLU A 41 -15.53 -4.55 -1.01
CA GLU A 41 -16.08 -3.21 -0.87
C GLU A 41 -15.16 -2.31 -0.02
N PRO A 42 -15.04 -1.02 -0.35
CA PRO A 42 -14.26 -0.10 0.46
C PRO A 42 -14.88 0.04 1.86
N ALA A 43 -14.04 0.12 2.87
CA ALA A 43 -14.48 0.44 4.22
C ALA A 43 -15.09 1.87 4.25
N PRO A 44 -16.05 2.15 5.17
CA PRO A 44 -16.69 3.45 5.24
C PRO A 44 -15.68 4.59 5.33
N GLY A 45 -15.78 5.56 4.40
CA GLY A 45 -14.87 6.71 4.34
C GLY A 45 -13.59 6.51 3.53
N VAL A 46 -13.29 5.30 3.07
CA VAL A 46 -12.17 5.05 2.17
C VAL A 46 -12.47 5.61 0.78
N LYS A 47 -11.53 6.38 0.25
CA LYS A 47 -11.59 6.98 -1.09
C LYS A 47 -10.31 6.66 -1.85
N PRO A 48 -10.36 6.64 -3.19
CA PRO A 48 -9.15 6.58 -4.00
C PRO A 48 -8.18 7.70 -3.64
N TYR A 49 -6.89 7.43 -3.78
CA TYR A 49 -5.86 8.44 -3.59
C TYR A 49 -5.99 9.55 -4.63
N ASN A 50 -5.83 10.82 -4.22
CA ASN A 50 -5.69 11.90 -5.19
C ASN A 50 -4.33 11.83 -5.92
N ALA A 51 -4.15 12.62 -6.98
CA ALA A 51 -2.97 12.55 -7.82
C ALA A 51 -1.65 12.74 -7.03
N LEU A 52 -1.62 13.63 -6.06
CA LEU A 52 -0.42 13.86 -5.24
C LEU A 52 -0.13 12.67 -4.31
N GLN A 53 -1.17 12.04 -3.76
CA GLN A 53 -1.03 10.84 -2.94
C GLN A 53 -0.59 9.62 -3.77
N VAL A 54 -1.08 9.47 -5.01
CA VAL A 54 -0.59 8.43 -5.94
C VAL A 54 0.89 8.61 -6.21
N ALA A 55 1.33 9.83 -6.55
CA ALA A 55 2.75 10.13 -6.74
C ALA A 55 3.56 9.80 -5.46
N GLY A 56 3.06 10.19 -4.29
CA GLY A 56 3.70 9.90 -3.01
C GLY A 56 3.81 8.42 -2.71
N ARG A 57 2.78 7.64 -3.05
CA ARG A 57 2.80 6.18 -2.93
C ARG A 57 3.85 5.54 -3.86
N ASP A 58 3.96 6.02 -5.08
CA ASP A 58 4.96 5.52 -6.04
C ASP A 58 6.38 5.78 -5.55
N ILE A 59 6.62 6.97 -5.00
CA ILE A 59 7.90 7.34 -4.39
C ILE A 59 8.17 6.47 -3.15
N TYR A 60 7.17 6.27 -2.27
CA TYR A 60 7.25 5.41 -1.09
C TYR A 60 7.67 3.97 -1.46
N VAL A 61 7.13 3.43 -2.56
CA VAL A 61 7.48 2.11 -3.09
C VAL A 61 8.88 2.14 -3.69
N ARG A 62 9.21 3.13 -4.51
CA ARG A 62 10.52 3.30 -5.14
C ARG A 62 11.67 3.40 -4.13
N GLU A 63 11.48 4.19 -3.08
CA GLU A 63 12.48 4.36 -2.03
C GLU A 63 12.54 3.16 -1.06
N GLY A 64 11.65 2.20 -1.19
CA GLY A 64 11.66 0.97 -0.40
C GLY A 64 11.25 1.15 1.07
N CYS A 65 10.47 2.17 1.41
CA CYS A 65 10.02 2.46 2.77
C CYS A 65 9.33 1.26 3.43
N TYR A 66 8.60 0.46 2.63
CA TYR A 66 7.92 -0.76 3.07
C TYR A 66 8.87 -1.87 3.55
N ASN A 67 10.17 -1.78 3.26
CA ASN A 67 11.16 -2.75 3.76
C ASN A 67 11.41 -2.60 5.27
N CYS A 68 11.17 -1.40 5.82
CA CYS A 68 11.36 -1.09 7.23
C CYS A 68 10.06 -0.78 7.96
N HIS A 69 9.01 -0.33 7.25
CA HIS A 69 7.71 0.06 7.78
C HIS A 69 6.60 -0.84 7.24
N SER A 70 5.84 -1.47 8.12
CA SER A 70 4.58 -2.11 7.74
C SER A 70 3.44 -1.10 7.64
N GLN A 71 2.38 -1.47 6.94
CA GLN A 71 1.11 -0.73 6.89
C GLN A 71 -0.07 -1.67 7.19
N MET A 72 0.08 -2.49 8.22
CA MET A 72 -0.97 -3.42 8.66
C MET A 72 -0.89 -3.62 10.16
N ILE A 73 -1.90 -3.15 10.88
CA ILE A 73 -2.06 -3.38 12.30
C ILE A 73 -2.82 -4.69 12.49
N ARG A 74 -2.22 -5.65 13.16
CA ARG A 74 -2.84 -6.94 13.45
C ARG A 74 -3.86 -6.79 14.58
N PRO A 75 -4.88 -7.67 14.68
CA PRO A 75 -5.93 -7.61 15.72
C PRO A 75 -5.43 -8.12 17.09
N PHE A 76 -4.21 -7.73 17.49
CA PHE A 76 -3.65 -8.03 18.78
C PHE A 76 -3.74 -6.80 19.69
N ARG A 77 -4.10 -7.02 20.95
CA ARG A 77 -4.26 -5.94 21.93
C ARG A 77 -3.07 -5.00 21.99
N ALA A 78 -1.85 -5.53 22.07
CA ALA A 78 -0.64 -4.72 22.11
C ALA A 78 -0.43 -3.83 20.86
N GLU A 79 -0.89 -4.26 19.69
CA GLU A 79 -0.80 -3.47 18.47
C GLU A 79 -1.89 -2.42 18.39
N THR A 80 -3.12 -2.78 18.72
CA THR A 80 -4.24 -1.83 18.71
C THR A 80 -4.09 -0.73 19.77
N GLU A 81 -3.54 -1.05 20.94
CA GLU A 81 -3.20 -0.05 21.96
C GLU A 81 -2.09 0.91 21.49
N ARG A 82 -1.10 0.40 20.74
CA ARG A 82 0.04 1.21 20.25
C ARG A 82 -0.30 2.06 19.05
N TYR A 83 -1.01 1.51 18.06
CA TYR A 83 -1.18 2.11 16.74
C TYR A 83 -2.60 2.59 16.47
N GLY A 84 -3.61 2.04 17.14
CA GLY A 84 -5.03 2.25 16.90
C GLY A 84 -5.72 1.04 16.30
N HIS A 85 -6.91 1.24 15.73
CA HIS A 85 -7.74 0.15 15.21
C HIS A 85 -6.98 -0.75 14.23
N TYR A 86 -7.16 -2.07 14.33
CA TYR A 86 -6.54 -3.04 13.42
C TYR A 86 -6.98 -2.81 11.97
N SER A 87 -6.11 -3.19 11.04
CA SER A 87 -6.36 -3.04 9.61
C SER A 87 -7.42 -4.01 9.12
N VAL A 88 -8.29 -3.53 8.23
CA VAL A 88 -9.31 -4.34 7.56
C VAL A 88 -9.09 -4.31 6.04
N ALA A 89 -9.49 -5.38 5.35
CA ALA A 89 -9.26 -5.52 3.91
C ALA A 89 -9.87 -4.36 3.10
N GLY A 90 -11.03 -3.87 3.50
CA GLY A 90 -11.72 -2.75 2.86
C GLY A 90 -10.95 -1.41 2.86
N GLU A 91 -9.89 -1.27 3.68
CA GLU A 91 -9.02 -0.08 3.62
C GLU A 91 -8.13 -0.06 2.38
N SER A 92 -7.77 -1.24 1.85
CA SER A 92 -6.78 -1.41 0.79
C SER A 92 -7.39 -1.77 -0.57
N VAL A 93 -8.71 -1.66 -0.73
CA VAL A 93 -9.39 -2.04 -1.98
C VAL A 93 -8.91 -1.27 -3.21
N TYR A 94 -8.33 -0.08 -3.01
CA TYR A 94 -7.75 0.75 -4.07
C TYR A 94 -6.22 0.68 -4.16
N ASP A 95 -5.60 -0.16 -3.31
CA ASP A 95 -4.15 -0.38 -3.33
C ASP A 95 -3.77 -1.51 -4.29
N HIS A 96 -3.01 -1.19 -5.31
CA HIS A 96 -2.54 -2.16 -6.29
C HIS A 96 -1.01 -2.01 -6.48
N PRO A 97 -0.21 -2.88 -5.81
CA PRO A 97 -0.51 -3.84 -4.73
C PRO A 97 -0.59 -3.19 -3.34
N PHE A 98 -1.15 -3.93 -2.35
CA PHE A 98 -1.15 -3.46 -0.96
C PHE A 98 0.27 -3.36 -0.41
N GLN A 99 0.47 -2.41 0.55
CA GLN A 99 1.74 -2.18 1.20
C GLN A 99 1.78 -2.75 2.62
N TRP A 100 1.11 -3.86 2.88
CA TRP A 100 0.95 -4.40 4.22
C TRP A 100 2.28 -4.69 4.90
N GLY A 101 2.97 -5.73 4.54
CA GLY A 101 4.24 -6.12 5.15
C GLY A 101 4.15 -6.51 6.63
N SER A 102 5.16 -7.22 7.10
CA SER A 102 5.25 -7.67 8.50
C SER A 102 6.53 -7.23 9.19
N LYS A 103 7.50 -6.69 8.45
CA LYS A 103 8.77 -6.23 9.02
C LYS A 103 8.60 -4.81 9.56
N ARG A 104 9.08 -4.58 10.77
CA ARG A 104 9.01 -3.31 11.50
C ARG A 104 10.35 -2.95 12.10
N THR A 105 11.31 -2.57 11.27
CA THR A 105 12.52 -1.88 11.75
C THR A 105 12.12 -0.50 12.28
N GLY A 106 11.21 0.17 11.57
CA GLY A 106 10.47 1.34 12.05
C GLY A 106 9.02 0.99 12.45
N PRO A 107 8.24 1.96 12.97
CA PRO A 107 6.86 1.75 13.36
C PRO A 107 5.94 1.45 12.17
N ASP A 108 4.77 0.84 12.46
CA ASP A 108 3.70 0.68 11.48
C ASP A 108 3.11 2.03 11.09
N LEU A 109 2.83 2.23 9.80
CA LEU A 109 2.35 3.50 9.24
C LEU A 109 0.86 3.51 8.90
N ALA A 110 0.13 2.40 9.10
CA ALA A 110 -1.29 2.31 8.71
C ALA A 110 -2.19 3.37 9.37
N ARG A 111 -1.76 3.99 10.47
CA ARG A 111 -2.50 5.05 11.20
C ARG A 111 -1.66 6.30 11.40
N VAL A 112 -0.72 6.57 10.49
CA VAL A 112 0.17 7.74 10.64
C VAL A 112 -0.52 9.05 10.23
N GLY A 113 -1.52 8.99 9.37
CA GLY A 113 -2.25 10.16 8.88
C GLY A 113 -2.82 11.03 10.01
N GLY A 114 -2.45 12.30 9.99
CA GLY A 114 -2.83 13.28 11.01
C GLY A 114 -2.28 13.01 12.42
N ARG A 115 -1.28 12.13 12.56
CA ARG A 115 -0.59 11.90 13.84
C ARG A 115 0.52 12.93 14.09
N TYR A 116 1.21 13.31 13.05
CA TYR A 116 2.26 14.33 13.07
C TYR A 116 1.94 15.42 12.04
N SER A 117 2.50 16.62 12.23
CA SER A 117 2.35 17.71 11.28
C SER A 117 3.16 17.46 9.99
N ASP A 118 2.79 18.16 8.90
CA ASP A 118 3.55 18.10 7.65
C ASP A 118 5.00 18.54 7.84
N GLU A 119 5.24 19.52 8.70
CA GLU A 119 6.58 20.00 9.00
C GLU A 119 7.40 18.96 9.76
N TRP A 120 6.79 18.22 10.70
CA TRP A 120 7.45 17.11 11.35
C TRP A 120 7.86 16.04 10.34
N HIS A 121 6.97 15.66 9.41
CA HIS A 121 7.28 14.71 8.35
C HIS A 121 8.39 15.23 7.45
N ARG A 122 8.39 16.51 7.11
CA ARG A 122 9.41 17.16 6.30
C ARG A 122 10.80 17.01 6.93
N ILE A 123 10.95 17.43 8.18
CA ILE A 123 12.21 17.35 8.92
C ILE A 123 12.64 15.88 9.06
N HIS A 124 11.70 15.00 9.44
CA HIS A 124 11.98 13.57 9.64
C HIS A 124 12.44 12.85 8.36
N LEU A 125 11.87 13.17 7.21
CA LEU A 125 12.28 12.57 5.93
C LEU A 125 13.61 13.15 5.43
N LEU A 126 13.87 14.42 5.66
CA LEU A 126 15.14 15.04 5.28
C LEU A 126 16.32 14.50 6.12
N ASN A 127 16.16 14.47 7.43
CA ASN A 127 17.09 13.86 8.36
C ASN A 127 16.36 13.35 9.61
N PRO A 128 16.10 12.05 9.75
CA PRO A 128 15.33 11.53 10.89
C PRO A 128 15.91 11.88 12.26
N ARG A 129 17.23 12.05 12.36
CA ARG A 129 17.93 12.32 13.62
C ARG A 129 17.67 13.73 14.17
N ASP A 130 17.17 14.64 13.34
CA ASP A 130 16.83 15.99 13.77
C ASP A 130 15.59 16.01 14.68
N VAL A 131 14.74 14.97 14.61
CA VAL A 131 13.54 14.82 15.46
C VAL A 131 13.60 13.58 16.36
N VAL A 132 14.42 12.59 16.00
CA VAL A 132 14.64 11.35 16.76
C VAL A 132 16.14 11.01 16.72
N PRO A 133 16.95 11.51 17.68
CA PRO A 133 18.41 11.39 17.62
C PRO A 133 18.96 9.97 17.46
N GLU A 134 18.29 8.98 18.03
CA GLU A 134 18.70 7.55 17.96
C GLU A 134 18.16 6.83 16.71
N SER A 135 17.59 7.54 15.76
CA SER A 135 16.95 6.93 14.59
C SER A 135 17.94 6.18 13.71
N ASN A 136 17.60 4.92 13.39
CA ASN A 136 18.32 4.11 12.40
C ASN A 136 17.83 4.36 10.96
N MET A 137 16.76 5.15 10.79
CA MET A 137 16.21 5.48 9.48
C MET A 137 17.23 6.29 8.68
N PRO A 138 17.47 5.96 7.40
CA PRO A 138 18.32 6.80 6.53
C PRO A 138 17.65 8.14 6.24
N ALA A 139 18.46 9.14 5.90
CA ALA A 139 17.99 10.44 5.42
C ALA A 139 17.66 10.38 3.93
N PHE A 140 16.63 11.11 3.49
CA PHE A 140 16.17 11.18 2.10
C PHE A 140 16.16 12.64 1.56
N PRO A 141 17.29 13.38 1.61
CA PRO A 141 17.34 14.81 1.28
C PRO A 141 17.03 15.11 -0.20
N TRP A 142 17.19 14.13 -1.09
CA TRP A 142 16.87 14.28 -2.51
C TRP A 142 15.39 14.47 -2.78
N LEU A 143 14.49 13.96 -1.93
CA LEU A 143 13.05 14.12 -2.07
C LEU A 143 12.62 15.59 -2.12
N ALA A 144 13.32 16.48 -1.43
CA ALA A 144 13.02 17.92 -1.46
C ALA A 144 13.49 18.60 -2.76
N ARG A 145 14.52 18.04 -3.41
CA ARG A 145 15.11 18.61 -4.63
C ARG A 145 14.44 18.10 -5.88
N ASN A 146 14.02 16.84 -5.88
CA ASN A 146 13.37 16.21 -7.00
C ASN A 146 11.92 16.68 -7.12
N LYS A 147 11.47 16.82 -8.36
CA LYS A 147 10.07 17.14 -8.68
C LYS A 147 9.30 15.87 -9.02
N VAL A 148 8.01 15.90 -8.72
CA VAL A 148 7.09 14.82 -9.09
C VAL A 148 7.03 14.70 -10.62
N ASP A 149 7.11 13.49 -11.13
CA ASP A 149 6.84 13.18 -12.53
C ASP A 149 5.32 13.12 -12.76
N ALA A 150 4.78 14.22 -13.26
CA ALA A 150 3.35 14.36 -13.51
C ALA A 150 2.86 13.42 -14.62
N GLU A 151 3.67 13.19 -15.67
CA GLU A 151 3.28 12.32 -16.78
C GLU A 151 3.19 10.86 -16.34
N ALA A 152 4.20 10.36 -15.64
CA ALA A 152 4.21 9.02 -15.07
C ALA A 152 3.04 8.82 -14.09
N THR A 153 2.77 9.80 -13.24
CA THR A 153 1.66 9.73 -12.26
C THR A 153 0.30 9.65 -12.97
N VAL A 154 0.07 10.47 -13.99
CA VAL A 154 -1.19 10.42 -14.77
C VAL A 154 -1.34 9.08 -15.50
N ALA A 155 -0.25 8.54 -16.05
CA ALA A 155 -0.26 7.21 -16.68
C ALA A 155 -0.61 6.13 -15.64
N HIS A 156 -0.09 6.22 -14.41
CA HIS A 156 -0.42 5.30 -13.33
C HIS A 156 -1.88 5.41 -12.89
N ILE A 157 -2.44 6.62 -12.71
CA ILE A 157 -3.86 6.82 -12.40
C ILE A 157 -4.76 6.18 -13.47
N LYS A 158 -4.41 6.33 -14.75
CA LYS A 158 -5.13 5.67 -15.85
C LYS A 158 -5.02 4.14 -15.77
N ALA A 159 -3.89 3.60 -15.34
CA ALA A 159 -3.71 2.17 -15.13
C ALA A 159 -4.55 1.68 -13.93
N LEU A 160 -4.56 2.40 -12.81
CA LEU A 160 -5.39 2.10 -11.65
C LEU A 160 -6.89 2.08 -12.01
N ARG A 161 -7.35 3.01 -12.85
CA ARG A 161 -8.72 2.99 -13.35
C ARG A 161 -9.05 1.71 -14.15
N LYS A 162 -8.10 1.20 -14.93
CA LYS A 162 -8.30 -0.06 -15.68
C LYS A 162 -8.45 -1.29 -14.77
N VAL A 163 -7.85 -1.28 -13.59
CA VAL A 163 -7.97 -2.36 -12.60
C VAL A 163 -9.11 -2.14 -11.59
N GLY A 164 -9.96 -1.12 -11.82
CA GLY A 164 -11.21 -0.95 -11.08
C GLY A 164 -11.25 0.18 -10.08
N THR A 165 -10.19 0.97 -9.91
CA THR A 165 -10.24 2.17 -9.07
C THR A 165 -11.11 3.24 -9.73
N PRO A 166 -12.12 3.82 -9.03
CA PRO A 166 -13.16 4.66 -9.65
C PRO A 166 -12.69 6.11 -9.87
N TYR A 167 -11.66 6.31 -10.69
CA TYR A 167 -11.25 7.65 -11.13
C TYR A 167 -12.12 8.17 -12.26
N SER A 168 -12.63 9.39 -12.10
CA SER A 168 -13.35 10.12 -13.14
C SER A 168 -12.41 10.74 -14.19
N ASP A 169 -12.96 11.06 -15.38
CA ASP A 169 -12.18 11.77 -16.39
C ASP A 169 -11.76 13.17 -15.92
N GLU A 170 -12.58 13.81 -15.11
CA GLU A 170 -12.28 15.13 -14.53
C GLU A 170 -11.10 15.08 -13.55
N GLU A 171 -11.05 14.07 -12.67
CA GLU A 171 -9.92 13.88 -11.75
C GLU A 171 -8.61 13.62 -12.50
N ILE A 172 -8.65 12.81 -13.56
CA ILE A 172 -7.50 12.54 -14.41
C ILE A 172 -7.04 13.80 -15.15
N ALA A 173 -7.97 14.61 -15.65
CA ALA A 173 -7.66 15.85 -16.37
C ALA A 173 -7.04 16.91 -15.44
N LYS A 174 -7.45 16.99 -14.18
CA LYS A 174 -6.92 17.92 -13.16
C LYS A 174 -5.62 17.47 -12.52
N ALA A 175 -5.23 16.20 -12.67
CA ALA A 175 -4.04 15.64 -12.03
C ALA A 175 -2.74 16.42 -12.35
N PRO A 176 -2.45 16.84 -13.61
CA PRO A 176 -1.24 17.61 -13.91
C PRO A 176 -1.16 18.95 -13.15
N GLU A 177 -2.29 19.64 -12.99
CA GLU A 177 -2.37 20.90 -12.24
C GLU A 177 -2.07 20.67 -10.75
N MET A 178 -2.62 19.63 -10.15
CA MET A 178 -2.38 19.27 -8.76
C MET A 178 -0.91 18.93 -8.48
N LEU A 179 -0.22 18.36 -9.46
CA LEU A 179 1.19 17.95 -9.37
C LEU A 179 2.17 19.07 -9.72
N ALA A 180 1.70 20.15 -10.32
CA ALA A 180 2.55 21.24 -10.77
C ALA A 180 3.38 21.83 -9.61
N ASN A 181 4.69 21.94 -9.83
CA ASN A 181 5.66 22.46 -8.86
C ASN A 181 5.82 21.68 -7.54
N LYS A 182 5.17 20.53 -7.37
CA LYS A 182 5.31 19.71 -6.18
C LYS A 182 6.65 18.98 -6.18
N SER A 183 7.28 18.91 -5.00
CA SER A 183 8.44 18.06 -4.76
C SER A 183 8.00 16.61 -4.46
N GLU A 184 8.93 15.68 -4.63
CA GLU A 184 8.72 14.29 -4.20
C GLU A 184 8.42 14.21 -2.70
N LEU A 185 9.04 15.08 -1.91
CA LEU A 185 8.80 15.19 -0.48
C LEU A 185 7.35 15.58 -0.17
N ASP A 186 6.80 16.58 -0.88
CA ASP A 186 5.40 16.99 -0.71
C ASP A 186 4.44 15.84 -1.04
N ALA A 187 4.77 15.05 -2.07
CA ALA A 187 3.96 13.90 -2.46
C ALA A 187 3.99 12.78 -1.40
N VAL A 188 5.17 12.42 -0.88
CA VAL A 188 5.28 11.41 0.19
C VAL A 188 4.54 11.86 1.44
N ILE A 189 4.66 13.13 1.85
CA ILE A 189 3.91 13.68 2.99
C ILE A 189 2.41 13.56 2.75
N ALA A 190 1.92 13.95 1.57
CA ALA A 190 0.50 13.83 1.23
C ALA A 190 0.01 12.38 1.28
N TYR A 191 0.81 11.41 0.84
CA TYR A 191 0.50 9.99 0.95
C TYR A 191 0.42 9.56 2.42
N LEU A 192 1.44 9.85 3.22
CA LEU A 192 1.49 9.48 4.64
C LEU A 192 0.32 10.10 5.43
N GLN A 193 0.00 11.36 5.16
CA GLN A 193 -1.15 12.03 5.79
C GLN A 193 -2.51 11.45 5.39
N GLY A 194 -2.58 10.73 4.27
CA GLY A 194 -3.78 10.03 3.83
C GLY A 194 -4.02 8.70 4.54
N LEU A 195 -2.98 8.09 5.14
CA LEU A 195 -3.06 6.74 5.69
C LEU A 195 -3.94 6.65 6.94
N GLY A 196 -4.91 5.74 6.89
CA GLY A 196 -5.72 5.34 8.04
C GLY A 196 -6.78 6.35 8.50
N LEU A 197 -7.03 7.43 7.77
CA LEU A 197 -7.98 8.47 8.17
C LEU A 197 -9.42 7.94 8.24
N ALA A 198 -9.80 7.02 7.36
CA ALA A 198 -11.15 6.45 7.30
C ALA A 198 -11.55 5.72 8.60
N LEU A 199 -10.58 5.05 9.26
CA LEU A 199 -10.83 4.30 10.50
C LEU A 199 -10.34 5.00 11.76
N LYS A 200 -9.92 6.26 11.68
CA LYS A 200 -9.37 7.00 12.83
C LYS A 200 -10.36 7.10 14.01
N ASN A 201 -11.65 7.15 13.72
CA ASN A 201 -12.72 7.33 14.71
C ASN A 201 -13.52 6.05 14.97
N VAL A 202 -13.12 4.91 14.41
CA VAL A 202 -13.75 3.62 14.71
C VAL A 202 -13.20 3.12 16.04
N ARG A 203 -14.07 2.97 17.02
CA ARG A 203 -13.77 2.41 18.36
C ARG A 203 -14.12 0.94 18.42
#